data_df02dde4cc43801d707aa03c6fac8c42
#
_entry.id   df02dde4cc43801d707aa03c6fac8c42
#
_cell.length_a   1.000
_cell.length_b   1.000
_cell.length_c   1.000
_cell.angle_alpha   90.00
_cell.angle_beta   90.00
_cell.angle_gamma   90.00
#
_symmetry.space_group_name_H-M   'P 1'
#
loop_
_entity.id
_entity.type
_entity.pdbx_description
1 polymer ?
#
loop_
_entity_poly.entity_id
_entity_poly.type
_entity_poly.pdbx_seq_one_letter_code
_entity_poly.pdbx_strand_id
1 'polypeptide(L)'
;MKVAVIYNKQEDAEGVLNVFGMQNQESYDPKTVERVASALEKGGHNVRIIDGNINVIEQLQDFMPRVVQGEQSGMVFNMAYGLQGVSRYTHIPSLLEMLGIPYVGSSPAGHGIALDKVTTKVMIQAAGLPTSPYWVFYDANQIPDDLPYPVITKPKMEAVSLGIEVVHNKADLENLIAKLVKEFHQPILVEQFIPGREFAIGLLGNKDPEIFPLLEIDLAGDPNAIQSLEDKLKKPKSKICPSIIDENLANELRRLTKEAAKVLGIYDFCRVDYRLDNEGNLYILELNSMASLVVTGSYVQAAKVAGYTFEAMVNRMLDVAVERYFGGQQMDQVVVHESESKSKKDPLRVRLRSYLRGNLGTIEDDLSNMVEINSFVENIEGVNSLGRWISNKLGAIGFNRHVYSRAEFGNILYLTNHMDERNDVLIIGNMDNPVDFEDYNSFHEEKGRIYGTGVARGKGGIAVLLGAVKALRYTRTLRKVKCGILLIPDESYGERSSKPIVDELSKLSKYVLGLSGAGLSGEVMTSCSGTLRYEIEINRRQNKQGLKSSTEISDPILYASQKINSLRKLNYESDGIFITITGLQTKGMEDQ
;
A
#
# COMPACT_ATOMS: atom_id res chain seq x y z
N MET A 1 0.48 -7.30 -17.71
CA MET A 1 1.40 -7.44 -16.55
C MET A 1 1.87 -8.89 -16.42
N LYS A 2 2.86 -9.17 -15.54
CA LYS A 2 3.17 -10.54 -15.12
C LYS A 2 2.20 -10.98 -14.04
N VAL A 3 1.63 -12.18 -14.15
CA VAL A 3 0.73 -12.73 -13.14
C VAL A 3 1.19 -14.14 -12.76
N ALA A 4 1.58 -14.34 -11.51
CA ALA A 4 1.86 -15.66 -10.98
C ALA A 4 0.58 -16.26 -10.40
N VAL A 5 0.12 -17.39 -10.92
CA VAL A 5 -1.00 -18.14 -10.35
C VAL A 5 -0.41 -19.14 -9.35
N ILE A 6 -0.65 -18.91 -8.06
CA ILE A 6 -0.10 -19.76 -7.00
C ILE A 6 -1.19 -20.70 -6.47
N TYR A 7 -0.90 -22.02 -6.45
CA TYR A 7 -1.75 -23.03 -5.84
C TYR A 7 -0.89 -24.10 -5.16
N ASN A 8 -1.47 -24.94 -4.33
CA ASN A 8 -0.74 -26.05 -3.71
C ASN A 8 -1.01 -27.35 -4.48
N LYS A 9 0.06 -28.01 -4.95
CA LYS A 9 -0.03 -29.37 -5.48
C LYS A 9 -0.23 -30.35 -4.34
N GLN A 10 -1.05 -31.38 -4.57
CA GLN A 10 -1.30 -32.43 -3.57
C GLN A 10 -0.20 -33.49 -3.52
N GLU A 11 0.51 -33.68 -4.63
CA GLU A 11 1.53 -34.72 -4.75
C GLU A 11 2.85 -34.23 -4.16
N ASP A 12 3.40 -34.98 -3.21
CA ASP A 12 4.75 -34.87 -2.63
C ASP A 12 5.17 -33.46 -2.25
N ALA A 13 4.50 -32.90 -1.25
CA ALA A 13 4.98 -31.67 -0.62
C ALA A 13 6.30 -31.95 0.11
N GLU A 14 7.43 -31.98 -0.63
CA GLU A 14 8.77 -32.07 -0.06
C GLU A 14 8.92 -30.99 1.04
N GLY A 15 9.29 -31.43 2.24
CA GLY A 15 9.51 -30.54 3.37
C GLY A 15 8.30 -30.23 4.24
N VAL A 16 7.13 -30.84 4.03
CA VAL A 16 5.99 -30.78 4.95
C VAL A 16 6.30 -31.59 6.21
N LEU A 17 6.45 -30.90 7.33
CA LEU A 17 6.65 -31.54 8.63
C LEU A 17 5.30 -31.80 9.29
N ASN A 18 4.97 -33.05 9.57
CA ASN A 18 3.72 -33.48 10.21
C ASN A 18 3.58 -33.08 11.70
N VAL A 19 4.36 -32.12 12.18
CA VAL A 19 4.27 -31.62 13.56
C VAL A 19 3.02 -30.74 13.79
N PHE A 20 2.37 -30.25 12.73
CA PHE A 20 1.17 -29.40 12.80
C PHE A 20 -0.15 -30.14 12.54
N GLY A 21 -0.14 -31.47 12.63
CA GLY A 21 -1.31 -32.32 12.39
C GLY A 21 -1.44 -32.80 10.95
N MET A 22 -2.67 -33.00 10.48
CA MET A 22 -2.91 -33.54 9.13
C MET A 22 -2.53 -32.54 8.05
N GLN A 23 -1.97 -33.02 6.95
CA GLN A 23 -1.79 -32.24 5.74
C GLN A 23 -3.14 -31.76 5.22
N ASN A 24 -3.18 -30.54 4.69
CA ASN A 24 -4.39 -29.97 4.11
C ASN A 24 -4.88 -30.82 2.93
N GLN A 25 -6.15 -31.21 2.97
CA GLN A 25 -6.81 -32.00 1.91
C GLN A 25 -7.43 -31.10 0.83
N GLU A 26 -7.47 -29.79 1.05
CA GLU A 26 -7.99 -28.83 0.07
C GLU A 26 -6.90 -28.49 -0.95
N SER A 27 -7.21 -28.73 -2.20
CA SER A 27 -6.43 -28.21 -3.33
C SER A 27 -7.33 -28.03 -4.54
N TYR A 28 -6.89 -27.20 -5.45
CA TYR A 28 -7.50 -27.13 -6.76
C TYR A 28 -6.99 -28.25 -7.65
N ASP A 29 -7.89 -28.85 -8.41
CA ASP A 29 -7.54 -29.71 -9.54
C ASP A 29 -6.70 -28.91 -10.56
N PRO A 30 -5.58 -29.47 -11.09
CA PRO A 30 -4.69 -28.78 -12.03
C PRO A 30 -5.40 -28.17 -13.25
N LYS A 31 -6.45 -28.84 -13.77
CA LYS A 31 -7.22 -28.32 -14.91
C LYS A 31 -7.96 -27.01 -14.58
N THR A 32 -8.40 -26.85 -13.34
CA THR A 32 -9.01 -25.58 -12.88
C THR A 32 -7.97 -24.47 -12.82
N VAL A 33 -6.77 -24.76 -12.33
CA VAL A 33 -5.65 -23.81 -12.27
C VAL A 33 -5.19 -23.40 -13.67
N GLU A 34 -5.01 -24.36 -14.57
CA GLU A 34 -4.69 -24.11 -15.98
C GLU A 34 -5.74 -23.24 -16.68
N ARG A 35 -7.03 -23.46 -16.37
CA ARG A 35 -8.11 -22.65 -16.89
C ARG A 35 -8.06 -21.21 -16.41
N VAL A 36 -7.73 -20.98 -15.13
CA VAL A 36 -7.53 -19.62 -14.59
C VAL A 36 -6.32 -18.98 -15.25
N ALA A 37 -5.20 -19.67 -15.37
CA ALA A 37 -4.02 -19.18 -16.06
C ALA A 37 -4.32 -18.80 -17.51
N SER A 38 -4.99 -19.70 -18.26
CA SER A 38 -5.41 -19.42 -19.65
C SER A 38 -6.38 -18.22 -19.76
N ALA A 39 -7.28 -18.06 -18.79
CA ALA A 39 -8.17 -16.90 -18.75
C ALA A 39 -7.38 -15.59 -18.59
N LEU A 40 -6.37 -15.56 -17.76
CA LEU A 40 -5.48 -14.41 -17.57
C LEU A 40 -4.58 -14.16 -18.79
N GLU A 41 -4.09 -15.22 -19.45
CA GLU A 41 -3.35 -15.09 -20.71
C GLU A 41 -4.19 -14.47 -21.82
N LYS A 42 -5.46 -14.90 -21.95
CA LYS A 42 -6.43 -14.30 -22.87
C LYS A 42 -6.72 -12.83 -22.54
N GLY A 43 -6.60 -12.43 -21.26
CA GLY A 43 -6.64 -11.05 -20.80
C GLY A 43 -5.39 -10.23 -21.15
N GLY A 44 -4.41 -10.84 -21.85
CA GLY A 44 -3.18 -10.16 -22.28
C GLY A 44 -2.09 -10.10 -21.20
N HIS A 45 -2.17 -10.97 -20.18
CA HIS A 45 -1.15 -11.07 -19.13
C HIS A 45 -0.09 -12.12 -19.50
N ASN A 46 1.13 -11.96 -18.98
CA ASN A 46 2.16 -12.99 -19.02
C ASN A 46 2.04 -13.82 -17.75
N VAL A 47 1.62 -15.07 -17.88
CA VAL A 47 1.20 -15.90 -16.75
C VAL A 47 2.18 -17.05 -16.51
N ARG A 48 2.43 -17.35 -15.25
CA ARG A 48 3.13 -18.58 -14.82
C ARG A 48 2.39 -19.20 -13.64
N ILE A 49 2.18 -20.51 -13.72
CA ILE A 49 1.67 -21.31 -12.60
C ILE A 49 2.84 -21.67 -11.69
N ILE A 50 2.69 -21.41 -10.40
CA ILE A 50 3.72 -21.63 -9.37
C ILE A 50 3.13 -22.50 -8.26
N ASP A 51 3.91 -23.47 -7.80
CA ASP A 51 3.53 -24.26 -6.62
C ASP A 51 3.78 -23.46 -5.34
N GLY A 52 2.75 -23.34 -4.48
CA GLY A 52 2.77 -22.65 -3.20
C GLY A 52 3.49 -23.44 -2.09
N ASN A 53 4.64 -24.02 -2.38
CA ASN A 53 5.50 -24.77 -1.46
C ASN A 53 6.68 -23.90 -0.94
N ILE A 54 7.65 -24.53 -0.28
CA ILE A 54 8.82 -23.84 0.31
C ILE A 54 9.69 -23.09 -0.72
N ASN A 55 9.62 -23.48 -2.00
CA ASN A 55 10.40 -22.89 -3.08
C ASN A 55 9.65 -21.72 -3.78
N VAL A 56 8.50 -21.30 -3.25
CA VAL A 56 7.66 -20.28 -3.88
C VAL A 56 8.38 -18.93 -4.03
N ILE A 57 9.26 -18.56 -3.10
CA ILE A 57 10.04 -17.32 -3.16
C ILE A 57 11.00 -17.35 -4.34
N GLU A 58 11.76 -18.44 -4.49
CA GLU A 58 12.71 -18.62 -5.59
C GLU A 58 12.00 -18.58 -6.95
N GLN A 59 10.86 -19.26 -7.07
CA GLN A 59 10.05 -19.27 -8.30
C GLN A 59 9.49 -17.87 -8.63
N LEU A 60 9.09 -17.09 -7.62
CA LEU A 60 8.66 -15.70 -7.79
C LEU A 60 9.82 -14.81 -8.21
N GLN A 61 11.00 -14.97 -7.63
CA GLN A 61 12.22 -14.23 -8.00
C GLN A 61 12.64 -14.55 -9.44
N ASP A 62 12.57 -15.80 -9.86
CA ASP A 62 12.88 -16.19 -11.24
C ASP A 62 11.86 -15.60 -12.23
N PHE A 63 10.58 -15.72 -11.96
CA PHE A 63 9.54 -15.27 -12.89
C PHE A 63 9.40 -13.76 -12.94
N MET A 64 9.38 -13.08 -11.78
CA MET A 64 9.15 -11.64 -11.69
C MET A 64 10.09 -10.95 -10.69
N PRO A 65 11.43 -11.02 -10.92
CA PRO A 65 12.44 -10.50 -10.00
C PRO A 65 12.22 -9.01 -9.67
N ARG A 66 11.76 -8.23 -10.64
CA ARG A 66 11.49 -6.80 -10.44
C ARG A 66 10.31 -6.54 -9.52
N VAL A 67 9.28 -7.41 -9.56
CA VAL A 67 8.12 -7.31 -8.66
C VAL A 67 8.53 -7.61 -7.23
N VAL A 68 9.37 -8.63 -7.03
CA VAL A 68 9.97 -8.94 -5.72
C VAL A 68 10.83 -7.78 -5.21
N GLN A 69 11.48 -7.04 -6.10
CA GLN A 69 12.20 -5.80 -5.79
C GLN A 69 11.27 -4.58 -5.65
N GLY A 70 9.96 -4.77 -5.71
CA GLY A 70 8.95 -3.75 -5.49
C GLY A 70 8.47 -3.02 -6.76
N GLU A 71 8.75 -3.51 -7.96
CA GLU A 71 8.19 -2.98 -9.20
C GLU A 71 6.70 -3.36 -9.32
N GLN A 72 5.85 -2.40 -9.64
CA GLN A 72 4.39 -2.61 -9.77
C GLN A 72 3.98 -3.12 -11.17
N SER A 73 4.77 -4.01 -11.75
CA SER A 73 4.54 -4.56 -13.10
C SER A 73 3.93 -5.95 -13.11
N GLY A 74 3.61 -6.49 -11.93
CA GLY A 74 3.01 -7.80 -11.78
C GLY A 74 2.29 -7.98 -10.45
N MET A 75 1.55 -9.07 -10.32
CA MET A 75 0.90 -9.48 -9.08
C MET A 75 0.67 -10.98 -9.04
N VAL A 76 0.25 -11.47 -7.89
CA VAL A 76 -0.09 -12.88 -7.68
C VAL A 76 -1.61 -13.07 -7.74
N PHE A 77 -2.07 -14.06 -8.49
CA PHE A 77 -3.42 -14.59 -8.38
C PHE A 77 -3.38 -15.79 -7.43
N ASN A 78 -3.79 -15.57 -6.16
CA ASN A 78 -3.67 -16.56 -5.12
C ASN A 78 -4.82 -17.57 -5.14
N MET A 79 -4.51 -18.84 -5.36
CA MET A 79 -5.40 -20.00 -5.29
C MET A 79 -4.93 -21.03 -4.26
N ALA A 80 -3.93 -20.69 -3.44
CA ALA A 80 -3.31 -21.61 -2.49
C ALA A 80 -4.07 -21.64 -1.18
N TYR A 81 -4.60 -22.80 -0.81
CA TYR A 81 -5.23 -23.04 0.49
C TYR A 81 -4.22 -23.32 1.62
N GLY A 82 -2.92 -23.37 1.30
CA GLY A 82 -1.84 -23.70 2.22
C GLY A 82 -1.63 -25.21 2.42
N LEU A 83 -0.46 -25.57 2.92
CA LEU A 83 -0.04 -26.97 2.99
C LEU A 83 -0.48 -27.68 4.28
N GLN A 84 -0.39 -26.99 5.42
CA GLN A 84 -0.61 -27.59 6.75
C GLN A 84 -0.92 -26.50 7.80
N GLY A 85 -1.38 -26.92 8.97
CA GLY A 85 -1.61 -26.06 10.12
C GLY A 85 -2.96 -25.36 10.12
N VAL A 86 -3.36 -24.89 11.30
CA VAL A 86 -4.68 -24.28 11.52
C VAL A 86 -4.89 -22.94 10.81
N SER A 87 -3.81 -22.23 10.49
CA SER A 87 -3.87 -20.94 9.80
C SER A 87 -3.41 -21.02 8.34
N ARG A 88 -3.55 -22.17 7.71
CA ARG A 88 -2.98 -22.49 6.40
C ARG A 88 -3.36 -21.53 5.27
N TYR A 89 -4.56 -20.95 5.27
CA TYR A 89 -4.99 -19.96 4.28
C TYR A 89 -4.19 -18.66 4.32
N THR A 90 -3.49 -18.40 5.44
CA THR A 90 -2.72 -17.17 5.62
C THR A 90 -1.29 -17.26 5.09
N HIS A 91 -0.78 -18.45 4.80
CA HIS A 91 0.64 -18.67 4.49
C HIS A 91 1.11 -17.86 3.28
N ILE A 92 0.46 -18.04 2.13
CA ILE A 92 0.83 -17.35 0.90
C ILE A 92 0.54 -15.84 1.00
N PRO A 93 -0.65 -15.37 1.45
CA PRO A 93 -0.88 -13.95 1.64
C PRO A 93 0.13 -13.28 2.59
N SER A 94 0.47 -13.91 3.72
CA SER A 94 1.48 -13.35 4.66
C SER A 94 2.86 -13.23 4.04
N LEU A 95 3.28 -14.26 3.28
CA LEU A 95 4.53 -14.24 2.56
C LEU A 95 4.56 -13.10 1.53
N LEU A 96 3.48 -12.93 0.77
CA LEU A 96 3.38 -11.89 -0.26
C LEU A 96 3.39 -10.49 0.34
N GLU A 97 2.72 -10.28 1.49
CA GLU A 97 2.77 -9.00 2.22
C GLU A 97 4.19 -8.70 2.73
N MET A 98 4.88 -9.72 3.29
CA MET A 98 6.28 -9.59 3.73
C MET A 98 7.21 -9.20 2.57
N LEU A 99 6.97 -9.72 1.37
CA LEU A 99 7.74 -9.42 0.16
C LEU A 99 7.27 -8.16 -0.57
N GLY A 100 6.17 -7.52 -0.12
CA GLY A 100 5.60 -6.34 -0.79
C GLY A 100 5.00 -6.66 -2.17
N ILE A 101 4.59 -7.89 -2.43
CA ILE A 101 4.02 -8.33 -3.70
C ILE A 101 2.49 -8.23 -3.64
N PRO A 102 1.84 -7.45 -4.54
CA PRO A 102 0.39 -7.37 -4.60
C PRO A 102 -0.24 -8.69 -5.06
N TYR A 103 -1.44 -8.99 -4.56
CA TYR A 103 -2.13 -10.24 -4.86
C TYR A 103 -3.65 -10.09 -4.89
N VAL A 104 -4.32 -11.02 -5.56
CA VAL A 104 -5.78 -11.17 -5.58
C VAL A 104 -6.21 -11.99 -4.37
N GLY A 105 -7.23 -11.51 -3.66
CA GLY A 105 -7.80 -12.14 -2.47
C GLY A 105 -7.63 -11.33 -1.19
N SER A 106 -8.20 -11.85 -0.11
CA SER A 106 -8.21 -11.20 1.19
C SER A 106 -6.83 -11.16 1.86
N SER A 107 -6.68 -10.26 2.84
CA SER A 107 -5.49 -10.20 3.69
C SER A 107 -5.32 -11.47 4.53
N PRO A 108 -4.11 -11.72 5.08
CA PRO A 108 -3.91 -12.84 6.02
C PRO A 108 -4.92 -12.81 7.17
N ALA A 109 -5.21 -11.64 7.71
CA ALA A 109 -6.21 -11.47 8.78
C ALA A 109 -7.61 -11.90 8.32
N GLY A 110 -8.07 -11.42 7.16
CA GLY A 110 -9.38 -11.78 6.61
C GLY A 110 -9.50 -13.28 6.32
N HIS A 111 -8.47 -13.88 5.72
CA HIS A 111 -8.44 -15.33 5.49
C HIS A 111 -8.42 -16.14 6.80
N GLY A 112 -7.63 -15.72 7.78
CA GLY A 112 -7.54 -16.39 9.08
C GLY A 112 -8.87 -16.35 9.85
N ILE A 113 -9.55 -15.20 9.86
CA ILE A 113 -10.85 -15.03 10.49
C ILE A 113 -11.91 -15.87 9.77
N ALA A 114 -11.97 -15.83 8.44
CA ALA A 114 -12.96 -16.56 7.66
C ALA A 114 -12.80 -18.09 7.78
N LEU A 115 -11.58 -18.60 7.92
CA LEU A 115 -11.32 -20.02 8.13
C LEU A 115 -11.74 -20.47 9.55
N ASP A 116 -11.53 -19.62 10.56
CA ASP A 116 -11.93 -19.88 11.95
C ASP A 116 -13.43 -19.64 12.12
N LYS A 117 -14.22 -20.71 12.05
CA LYS A 117 -15.68 -20.65 12.13
C LYS A 117 -16.18 -20.03 13.44
N VAL A 118 -15.46 -20.24 14.55
CA VAL A 118 -15.83 -19.66 15.86
C VAL A 118 -15.58 -18.15 15.86
N THR A 119 -14.40 -17.71 15.43
CA THR A 119 -14.07 -16.28 15.34
C THR A 119 -15.01 -15.56 14.36
N THR A 120 -15.31 -16.17 13.21
CA THR A 120 -16.32 -15.66 12.26
C THR A 120 -17.65 -15.42 12.94
N LYS A 121 -18.19 -16.40 13.70
CA LYS A 121 -19.47 -16.26 14.40
C LYS A 121 -19.44 -15.18 15.47
N VAL A 122 -18.39 -15.11 16.27
CA VAL A 122 -18.21 -14.05 17.28
C VAL A 122 -18.27 -12.66 16.63
N MET A 123 -17.56 -12.45 15.52
CA MET A 123 -17.54 -11.16 14.83
C MET A 123 -18.89 -10.82 14.17
N ILE A 124 -19.53 -11.79 13.52
CA ILE A 124 -20.86 -11.65 12.93
C ILE A 124 -21.88 -11.27 14.02
N GLN A 125 -21.88 -11.98 15.14
CA GLN A 125 -22.78 -11.71 16.26
C GLN A 125 -22.53 -10.35 16.92
N ALA A 126 -21.26 -9.97 17.11
CA ALA A 126 -20.87 -8.67 17.67
C ALA A 126 -21.29 -7.50 16.75
N ALA A 127 -21.38 -7.73 15.45
CA ALA A 127 -21.89 -6.76 14.47
C ALA A 127 -23.43 -6.74 14.37
N GLY A 128 -24.14 -7.55 15.15
CA GLY A 128 -25.60 -7.65 15.10
C GLY A 128 -26.14 -8.36 13.85
N LEU A 129 -25.29 -9.13 13.15
CA LEU A 129 -25.69 -9.90 11.99
C LEU A 129 -26.23 -11.29 12.42
N PRO A 130 -27.22 -11.84 11.71
CA PRO A 130 -27.88 -13.08 12.12
C PRO A 130 -26.96 -14.30 11.89
N THR A 131 -26.83 -15.12 12.94
CA THR A 131 -26.15 -16.43 12.85
C THR A 131 -26.82 -17.40 13.82
N SER A 132 -26.73 -18.72 13.57
CA SER A 132 -27.32 -19.73 14.43
C SER A 132 -26.70 -19.72 15.82
N PRO A 133 -27.48 -20.05 16.90
CA PRO A 133 -26.91 -20.34 18.20
C PRO A 133 -25.82 -21.41 18.10
N TYR A 134 -24.74 -21.27 18.89
CA TYR A 134 -23.60 -22.17 18.80
C TYR A 134 -22.90 -22.37 20.14
N TRP A 135 -22.17 -23.49 20.23
CA TRP A 135 -21.32 -23.90 21.35
C TRP A 135 -19.98 -24.38 20.81
N VAL A 136 -18.96 -24.38 21.64
CA VAL A 136 -17.61 -24.84 21.26
C VAL A 136 -17.14 -25.84 22.30
N PHE A 137 -16.87 -27.07 21.88
CA PHE A 137 -16.44 -28.14 22.77
C PHE A 137 -15.02 -28.56 22.48
N TYR A 138 -14.21 -28.61 23.50
CA TYR A 138 -12.84 -29.16 23.49
C TYR A 138 -12.82 -30.62 23.95
N ASP A 139 -13.86 -31.05 24.66
CA ASP A 139 -14.08 -32.36 25.24
C ASP A 139 -15.56 -32.68 25.31
N ALA A 140 -15.92 -33.97 25.17
CA ALA A 140 -17.29 -34.43 25.25
C ALA A 140 -17.95 -34.18 26.63
N ASN A 141 -17.15 -34.15 27.71
CA ASN A 141 -17.67 -33.89 29.07
C ASN A 141 -18.18 -32.45 29.30
N GLN A 142 -17.93 -31.55 28.32
CA GLN A 142 -18.39 -30.15 28.41
C GLN A 142 -19.81 -29.93 27.89
N ILE A 143 -20.47 -30.97 27.37
CA ILE A 143 -21.80 -30.88 26.75
C ILE A 143 -22.89 -30.75 27.85
N PRO A 144 -23.64 -29.63 27.89
CA PRO A 144 -24.69 -29.42 28.87
C PRO A 144 -25.91 -30.33 28.62
N ASP A 145 -26.67 -30.60 29.66
CA ASP A 145 -27.86 -31.46 29.56
C ASP A 145 -29.03 -30.83 28.81
N ASP A 146 -29.09 -29.50 28.80
CA ASP A 146 -30.17 -28.69 28.24
C ASP A 146 -29.88 -28.18 26.80
N LEU A 147 -28.89 -28.78 26.10
CA LEU A 147 -28.58 -28.42 24.74
C LEU A 147 -29.79 -28.68 23.81
N PRO A 148 -30.23 -27.69 23.01
CA PRO A 148 -31.36 -27.88 22.10
C PRO A 148 -30.96 -28.71 20.88
N TYR A 149 -31.67 -29.80 20.65
CA TYR A 149 -31.47 -30.68 19.48
C TYR A 149 -32.56 -30.44 18.41
N PRO A 150 -32.29 -30.67 17.10
CA PRO A 150 -31.04 -31.19 16.54
C PRO A 150 -29.93 -30.14 16.46
N VAL A 151 -28.69 -30.62 16.51
CA VAL A 151 -27.48 -29.80 16.32
C VAL A 151 -26.63 -30.31 15.16
N ILE A 152 -25.74 -29.46 14.63
CA ILE A 152 -24.81 -29.79 13.57
C ILE A 152 -23.39 -29.55 14.06
N THR A 153 -22.49 -30.51 13.85
CA THR A 153 -21.07 -30.40 14.22
C THR A 153 -20.21 -29.93 13.06
N LYS A 154 -19.17 -29.14 13.37
CA LYS A 154 -18.15 -28.70 12.40
C LYS A 154 -16.82 -28.56 13.11
N PRO A 155 -15.72 -29.18 12.65
CA PRO A 155 -14.39 -28.85 13.14
C PRO A 155 -14.11 -27.37 12.91
N LYS A 156 -13.48 -26.70 13.89
CA LYS A 156 -13.32 -25.24 13.93
C LYS A 156 -12.63 -24.66 12.70
N MET A 157 -11.56 -25.31 12.24
CA MET A 157 -10.65 -24.81 11.20
C MET A 157 -10.69 -25.65 9.90
N GLU A 158 -11.65 -26.55 9.75
CA GLU A 158 -11.76 -27.37 8.53
C GLU A 158 -12.76 -26.80 7.53
N ALA A 159 -12.57 -27.15 6.27
CA ALA A 159 -13.41 -26.74 5.16
C ALA A 159 -14.01 -27.99 4.45
N VAL A 160 -14.60 -27.81 3.27
CA VAL A 160 -15.17 -28.85 2.37
C VAL A 160 -16.10 -29.85 3.02
N SER A 161 -16.82 -29.44 4.07
CA SER A 161 -17.78 -30.27 4.80
C SER A 161 -17.16 -31.48 5.53
N LEU A 162 -15.88 -31.44 5.88
CA LEU A 162 -15.24 -32.44 6.73
C LEU A 162 -15.82 -32.36 8.15
N GLY A 163 -16.16 -33.52 8.75
CA GLY A 163 -16.67 -33.62 10.12
C GLY A 163 -18.03 -32.97 10.33
N ILE A 164 -18.81 -32.72 9.27
CA ILE A 164 -20.18 -32.20 9.38
C ILE A 164 -21.15 -33.35 9.56
N GLU A 165 -21.89 -33.33 10.67
CA GLU A 165 -22.90 -34.33 11.01
C GLU A 165 -24.04 -33.70 11.79
N VAL A 166 -25.31 -34.09 11.50
CA VAL A 166 -26.48 -33.66 12.26
C VAL A 166 -26.76 -34.68 13.35
N VAL A 167 -26.91 -34.20 14.57
CA VAL A 167 -27.07 -35.03 15.77
C VAL A 167 -28.34 -34.67 16.51
N HIS A 168 -29.09 -35.70 16.97
CA HIS A 168 -30.42 -35.55 17.52
C HIS A 168 -30.50 -35.77 19.04
N ASN A 169 -29.42 -36.21 19.68
CA ASN A 169 -29.40 -36.45 21.12
C ASN A 169 -27.99 -36.31 21.71
N LYS A 170 -27.91 -36.20 23.02
CA LYS A 170 -26.68 -35.98 23.78
C LYS A 170 -25.68 -37.13 23.63
N ALA A 171 -26.13 -38.36 23.74
CA ALA A 171 -25.23 -39.52 23.73
C ALA A 171 -24.47 -39.68 22.39
N ASP A 172 -25.17 -39.45 21.27
CA ASP A 172 -24.55 -39.45 19.95
C ASP A 172 -23.60 -38.27 19.79
N LEU A 173 -23.95 -37.11 20.36
CA LEU A 173 -23.07 -35.94 20.31
C LEU A 173 -21.78 -36.17 21.11
N GLU A 174 -21.85 -36.74 22.31
CA GLU A 174 -20.68 -37.07 23.13
C GLU A 174 -19.71 -38.01 22.39
N ASN A 175 -20.24 -39.05 21.78
CA ASN A 175 -19.44 -40.01 21.00
C ASN A 175 -18.80 -39.33 19.79
N LEU A 176 -19.55 -38.49 19.08
CA LEU A 176 -19.07 -37.79 17.89
C LEU A 176 -18.01 -36.74 18.25
N ILE A 177 -18.21 -35.95 19.30
CA ILE A 177 -17.22 -34.96 19.75
C ILE A 177 -15.91 -35.65 20.16
N ALA A 178 -15.97 -36.74 20.93
CA ALA A 178 -14.77 -37.51 21.31
C ALA A 178 -14.00 -38.02 20.09
N LYS A 179 -14.72 -38.47 19.05
CA LYS A 179 -14.13 -38.91 17.79
C LYS A 179 -13.49 -37.74 17.04
N LEU A 180 -14.22 -36.67 16.80
CA LEU A 180 -13.77 -35.54 15.98
C LEU A 180 -12.62 -34.75 16.63
N VAL A 181 -12.63 -34.51 17.95
CA VAL A 181 -11.52 -33.89 18.67
C VAL A 181 -10.24 -34.71 18.53
N LYS A 182 -10.33 -36.06 18.61
CA LYS A 182 -9.20 -36.95 18.44
C LYS A 182 -8.68 -36.96 16.98
N GLU A 183 -9.59 -36.91 16.02
CA GLU A 183 -9.27 -36.96 14.59
C GLU A 183 -8.63 -35.63 14.10
N PHE A 184 -9.24 -34.52 14.45
CA PHE A 184 -8.82 -33.21 13.91
C PHE A 184 -7.88 -32.44 14.85
N HIS A 185 -7.67 -32.85 16.09
CA HIS A 185 -6.84 -32.18 17.10
C HIS A 185 -7.21 -30.70 17.31
N GLN A 186 -8.49 -30.38 17.23
CA GLN A 186 -9.03 -29.02 17.37
C GLN A 186 -10.41 -29.05 18.03
N PRO A 187 -10.88 -27.90 18.59
CA PRO A 187 -12.23 -27.81 19.14
C PRO A 187 -13.29 -28.01 18.04
N ILE A 188 -14.44 -28.47 18.43
CA ILE A 188 -15.58 -28.68 17.55
C ILE A 188 -16.62 -27.61 17.82
N LEU A 189 -16.98 -26.87 16.75
CA LEU A 189 -18.13 -25.98 16.73
C LEU A 189 -19.40 -26.84 16.60
N VAL A 190 -20.34 -26.64 17.51
CA VAL A 190 -21.67 -27.24 17.49
C VAL A 190 -22.67 -26.12 17.32
N GLU A 191 -23.52 -26.20 16.32
CA GLU A 191 -24.53 -25.17 16.05
C GLU A 191 -25.94 -25.77 16.15
N GLN A 192 -26.90 -24.95 16.54
CA GLN A 192 -28.30 -25.34 16.36
C GLN A 192 -28.53 -25.60 14.87
N PHE A 193 -29.02 -26.76 14.52
CA PHE A 193 -29.39 -27.07 13.14
C PHE A 193 -30.60 -26.25 12.71
N ILE A 194 -30.50 -25.53 11.63
CA ILE A 194 -31.58 -24.73 11.04
C ILE A 194 -32.17 -25.47 9.85
N PRO A 195 -33.36 -26.07 9.95
CA PRO A 195 -34.05 -26.65 8.81
C PRO A 195 -34.50 -25.56 7.84
N GLY A 196 -34.43 -25.80 6.53
CA GLY A 196 -34.92 -24.84 5.55
C GLY A 196 -34.10 -24.77 4.27
N ARG A 197 -34.21 -23.63 3.57
CA ARG A 197 -33.56 -23.40 2.27
C ARG A 197 -32.10 -22.93 2.46
N GLU A 198 -31.22 -23.29 1.54
CA GLU A 198 -29.79 -22.93 1.58
C GLU A 198 -29.40 -22.06 0.40
N PHE A 199 -28.70 -20.95 0.66
CA PHE A 199 -28.26 -20.01 -0.35
C PHE A 199 -26.75 -19.83 -0.30
N ALA A 200 -26.15 -19.61 -1.48
CA ALA A 200 -24.74 -19.32 -1.66
C ALA A 200 -24.59 -18.03 -2.50
N ILE A 201 -24.18 -16.95 -1.85
CA ILE A 201 -24.20 -15.61 -2.45
C ILE A 201 -22.78 -15.15 -2.76
N GLY A 202 -22.47 -14.90 -4.03
CA GLY A 202 -21.18 -14.40 -4.48
C GLY A 202 -21.08 -12.88 -4.39
N LEU A 203 -19.91 -12.38 -4.00
CA LEU A 203 -19.54 -10.97 -3.97
C LEU A 203 -18.26 -10.76 -4.75
N LEU A 204 -18.17 -9.68 -5.56
CA LEU A 204 -17.00 -9.28 -6.34
C LEU A 204 -16.80 -7.77 -6.24
N GLY A 205 -15.65 -7.32 -5.74
CA GLY A 205 -15.30 -5.90 -5.59
C GLY A 205 -15.02 -5.48 -4.16
N ASN A 206 -14.57 -4.23 -3.98
CA ASN A 206 -14.16 -3.70 -2.67
C ASN A 206 -15.01 -2.50 -2.22
N LYS A 207 -15.00 -1.40 -2.97
CA LYS A 207 -15.61 -0.14 -2.53
C LYS A 207 -17.15 -0.16 -2.67
N ASP A 208 -17.64 -0.64 -3.79
CA ASP A 208 -19.06 -0.92 -4.04
C ASP A 208 -19.16 -2.29 -4.71
N PRO A 209 -19.10 -3.37 -3.91
CA PRO A 209 -19.02 -4.70 -4.45
C PRO A 209 -20.32 -5.11 -5.16
N GLU A 210 -20.16 -5.75 -6.29
CA GLU A 210 -21.24 -6.42 -7.01
C GLU A 210 -21.66 -7.68 -6.25
N ILE A 211 -22.96 -7.85 -6.05
CA ILE A 211 -23.54 -9.10 -5.55
C ILE A 211 -24.10 -9.88 -6.74
N PHE A 212 -23.58 -11.06 -6.93
CA PHE A 212 -24.07 -11.94 -8.00
C PHE A 212 -25.51 -12.37 -7.80
N PRO A 213 -26.22 -12.78 -8.85
CA PRO A 213 -27.54 -13.36 -8.74
C PRO A 213 -27.59 -14.44 -7.66
N LEU A 214 -28.62 -14.39 -6.81
CA LEU A 214 -28.75 -15.25 -5.65
C LEU A 214 -28.88 -16.71 -6.10
N LEU A 215 -28.03 -17.55 -5.59
CA LEU A 215 -28.01 -18.97 -5.92
C LEU A 215 -28.51 -19.78 -4.75
N GLU A 216 -29.44 -20.67 -5.00
CA GLU A 216 -30.01 -21.61 -4.04
C GLU A 216 -29.52 -23.03 -4.31
N ILE A 217 -29.21 -23.76 -3.28
CA ILE A 217 -28.91 -25.20 -3.34
C ILE A 217 -30.25 -25.94 -3.27
N ASP A 218 -30.55 -26.69 -4.31
CA ASP A 218 -31.78 -27.52 -4.34
C ASP A 218 -31.64 -28.72 -3.41
N LEU A 219 -32.31 -28.66 -2.28
CA LEU A 219 -32.36 -29.74 -1.29
C LEU A 219 -33.45 -30.78 -1.58
N ALA A 220 -34.03 -30.77 -2.79
CA ALA A 220 -35.10 -31.67 -3.22
C ALA A 220 -36.35 -31.65 -2.32
N GLY A 221 -36.65 -30.49 -1.71
CA GLY A 221 -37.78 -30.30 -0.84
C GLY A 221 -37.62 -30.88 0.59
N ASP A 222 -36.45 -31.40 0.94
CA ASP A 222 -36.14 -31.84 2.29
C ASP A 222 -35.47 -30.72 3.09
N PRO A 223 -36.19 -30.08 4.05
CA PRO A 223 -35.65 -28.98 4.85
C PRO A 223 -34.54 -29.44 5.81
N ASN A 224 -34.43 -30.74 6.08
CA ASN A 224 -33.44 -31.34 6.97
C ASN A 224 -32.17 -31.79 6.20
N ALA A 225 -32.18 -31.70 4.88
CA ALA A 225 -31.02 -32.07 4.10
C ALA A 225 -29.85 -31.10 4.31
N ILE A 226 -28.64 -31.65 4.29
CA ILE A 226 -27.38 -30.90 4.27
C ILE A 226 -26.61 -31.24 3.00
N GLN A 227 -25.63 -30.42 2.66
CA GLN A 227 -24.68 -30.72 1.60
C GLN A 227 -23.42 -31.37 2.19
N SER A 228 -23.40 -32.71 2.25
CA SER A 228 -22.25 -33.47 2.75
C SER A 228 -21.06 -33.44 1.77
N LEU A 229 -19.88 -33.88 2.23
CA LEU A 229 -18.72 -34.10 1.37
C LEU A 229 -19.03 -35.12 0.27
N GLU A 230 -19.74 -36.20 0.60
CA GLU A 230 -20.13 -37.23 -0.36
C GLU A 230 -21.07 -36.68 -1.44
N ASP A 231 -22.03 -35.83 -1.08
CA ASP A 231 -22.89 -35.13 -2.04
C ASP A 231 -22.06 -34.28 -3.02
N LYS A 232 -21.07 -33.53 -2.50
CA LYS A 232 -20.20 -32.68 -3.31
C LYS A 232 -19.35 -33.48 -4.32
N LEU A 233 -18.86 -34.64 -3.93
CA LEU A 233 -17.96 -35.47 -4.73
C LEU A 233 -18.67 -36.40 -5.69
N LYS A 234 -19.77 -37.08 -5.26
CA LYS A 234 -20.41 -38.17 -6.02
C LYS A 234 -21.70 -37.73 -6.73
N LYS A 235 -22.53 -36.89 -6.09
CA LYS A 235 -23.82 -36.46 -6.63
C LYS A 235 -24.09 -35.00 -6.21
N PRO A 236 -23.42 -34.03 -6.86
CA PRO A 236 -23.62 -32.63 -6.53
C PRO A 236 -25.08 -32.26 -6.67
N LYS A 237 -25.64 -31.65 -5.61
CA LYS A 237 -27.03 -31.16 -5.62
C LYS A 237 -27.22 -30.13 -6.72
N SER A 238 -28.40 -30.09 -7.30
CA SER A 238 -28.74 -29.10 -8.32
C SER A 238 -28.75 -27.69 -7.70
N LYS A 239 -28.63 -26.68 -8.57
CA LYS A 239 -28.54 -25.29 -8.16
C LYS A 239 -29.53 -24.46 -8.95
N ILE A 240 -30.27 -23.61 -8.27
CA ILE A 240 -31.27 -22.71 -8.87
C ILE A 240 -30.66 -21.30 -8.83
N CYS A 241 -30.41 -20.71 -10.00
CA CYS A 241 -29.85 -19.38 -10.11
C CYS A 241 -30.44 -18.64 -11.35
N PRO A 242 -31.08 -17.48 -11.19
CA PRO A 242 -31.39 -16.84 -9.91
C PRO A 242 -32.45 -17.64 -9.12
N SER A 243 -32.33 -17.60 -7.78
CA SER A 243 -33.34 -18.21 -6.90
C SER A 243 -34.65 -17.44 -6.97
N ILE A 244 -35.77 -18.18 -6.83
CA ILE A 244 -37.12 -17.60 -6.81
C ILE A 244 -37.47 -17.25 -5.36
N ILE A 245 -37.29 -15.98 -4.98
CA ILE A 245 -37.62 -15.41 -3.68
C ILE A 245 -38.20 -14.01 -3.85
N ASP A 246 -38.87 -13.51 -2.82
CA ASP A 246 -39.37 -12.13 -2.84
C ASP A 246 -38.24 -11.11 -2.80
N GLU A 247 -38.52 -9.91 -3.30
CA GLU A 247 -37.48 -8.88 -3.45
C GLU A 247 -36.98 -8.32 -2.10
N ASN A 248 -37.79 -8.34 -1.03
CA ASN A 248 -37.35 -7.87 0.28
C ASN A 248 -36.30 -8.82 0.85
N LEU A 249 -36.55 -10.13 0.76
CA LEU A 249 -35.61 -11.17 1.16
C LEU A 249 -34.33 -11.12 0.31
N ALA A 250 -34.48 -10.90 -1.00
CA ALA A 250 -33.33 -10.73 -1.91
C ALA A 250 -32.47 -9.53 -1.52
N ASN A 251 -33.08 -8.40 -1.18
CA ASN A 251 -32.37 -7.20 -0.76
C ASN A 251 -31.68 -7.40 0.59
N GLU A 252 -32.33 -8.11 1.52
CA GLU A 252 -31.73 -8.43 2.79
C GLU A 252 -30.50 -9.35 2.66
N LEU A 253 -30.56 -10.38 1.84
CA LEU A 253 -29.41 -11.23 1.51
C LEU A 253 -28.24 -10.42 0.91
N ARG A 254 -28.53 -9.51 -0.03
CA ARG A 254 -27.51 -8.61 -0.62
C ARG A 254 -26.87 -7.71 0.45
N ARG A 255 -27.69 -7.11 1.32
CA ARG A 255 -27.23 -6.27 2.42
C ARG A 255 -26.34 -7.04 3.39
N LEU A 256 -26.82 -8.18 3.89
CA LEU A 256 -26.09 -9.04 4.83
C LEU A 256 -24.77 -9.53 4.23
N THR A 257 -24.72 -9.84 2.94
CA THR A 257 -23.50 -10.29 2.26
C THR A 257 -22.44 -9.19 2.26
N LYS A 258 -22.81 -7.94 1.91
CA LYS A 258 -21.90 -6.79 1.94
C LYS A 258 -21.40 -6.51 3.36
N GLU A 259 -22.27 -6.54 4.34
CA GLU A 259 -21.93 -6.27 5.74
C GLU A 259 -21.04 -7.37 6.33
N ALA A 260 -21.35 -8.65 6.09
CA ALA A 260 -20.52 -9.75 6.58
C ALA A 260 -19.09 -9.68 6.00
N ALA A 261 -18.96 -9.43 4.69
CA ALA A 261 -17.67 -9.26 4.06
C ALA A 261 -16.88 -8.07 4.67
N LYS A 262 -17.56 -6.95 4.93
CA LYS A 262 -16.96 -5.77 5.55
C LYS A 262 -16.50 -6.04 6.99
N VAL A 263 -17.35 -6.67 7.80
CA VAL A 263 -17.07 -7.00 9.22
C VAL A 263 -15.86 -7.93 9.35
N LEU A 264 -15.72 -8.90 8.46
CA LEU A 264 -14.63 -9.86 8.47
C LEU A 264 -13.38 -9.38 7.72
N GLY A 265 -13.39 -8.16 7.18
CA GLY A 265 -12.23 -7.59 6.46
C GLY A 265 -11.88 -8.34 5.18
N ILE A 266 -12.88 -8.76 4.43
CA ILE A 266 -12.72 -9.52 3.19
C ILE A 266 -12.53 -8.57 2.01
N TYR A 267 -11.58 -8.92 1.14
CA TYR A 267 -11.26 -8.16 -0.07
C TYR A 267 -11.47 -8.98 -1.34
N ASP A 268 -11.69 -8.26 -2.42
CA ASP A 268 -11.75 -8.65 -3.82
C ASP A 268 -12.93 -9.55 -4.15
N PHE A 269 -13.09 -10.69 -3.52
CA PHE A 269 -14.21 -11.62 -3.76
C PHE A 269 -14.43 -12.58 -2.60
N CYS A 270 -15.65 -13.04 -2.46
CA CYS A 270 -16.00 -14.08 -1.49
C CYS A 270 -17.35 -14.72 -1.84
N ARG A 271 -17.71 -15.76 -1.07
CA ARG A 271 -19.05 -16.35 -1.07
C ARG A 271 -19.53 -16.45 0.38
N VAL A 272 -20.77 -16.02 0.62
CA VAL A 272 -21.42 -16.16 1.93
C VAL A 272 -22.53 -17.18 1.79
N ASP A 273 -22.57 -18.16 2.69
CA ASP A 273 -23.55 -19.23 2.71
C ASP A 273 -24.57 -18.99 3.81
N TYR A 274 -25.85 -19.19 3.49
CA TYR A 274 -27.00 -18.86 4.36
C TYR A 274 -27.96 -20.04 4.50
N ARG A 275 -28.66 -20.07 5.63
CA ARG A 275 -29.91 -20.80 5.80
C ARG A 275 -31.06 -19.82 5.99
N LEU A 276 -32.20 -20.17 5.41
CA LEU A 276 -33.50 -19.52 5.59
C LEU A 276 -34.43 -20.55 6.22
N ASP A 277 -34.86 -20.29 7.43
CA ASP A 277 -35.84 -21.17 8.10
C ASP A 277 -37.26 -21.04 7.52
N ASN A 278 -38.18 -21.87 8.01
CA ASN A 278 -39.57 -21.86 7.58
C ASN A 278 -40.37 -20.64 8.09
N GLU A 279 -39.80 -19.88 9.02
CA GLU A 279 -40.40 -18.67 9.60
C GLU A 279 -39.93 -17.42 8.86
N GLY A 280 -38.97 -17.56 7.93
CA GLY A 280 -38.40 -16.47 7.12
C GLY A 280 -37.19 -15.82 7.75
N ASN A 281 -36.58 -16.39 8.77
CA ASN A 281 -35.37 -15.87 9.38
C ASN A 281 -34.12 -16.35 8.62
N LEU A 282 -33.19 -15.42 8.37
CA LEU A 282 -31.90 -15.69 7.73
C LEU A 282 -30.82 -15.96 8.77
N TYR A 283 -29.95 -16.90 8.48
CA TYR A 283 -28.76 -17.22 9.28
C TYR A 283 -27.52 -17.35 8.40
N ILE A 284 -26.49 -16.55 8.69
CA ILE A 284 -25.17 -16.70 8.06
C ILE A 284 -24.51 -17.95 8.63
N LEU A 285 -24.20 -18.90 7.76
CA LEU A 285 -23.52 -20.16 8.11
C LEU A 285 -22.00 -19.98 8.13
N GLU A 286 -21.46 -19.51 7.04
CA GLU A 286 -20.01 -19.28 6.86
C GLU A 286 -19.74 -18.26 5.76
N LEU A 287 -18.53 -17.71 5.76
CA LEU A 287 -18.00 -16.88 4.69
C LEU A 287 -16.74 -17.53 4.12
N ASN A 288 -16.77 -17.78 2.82
CA ASN A 288 -15.67 -18.38 2.09
C ASN A 288 -14.84 -17.29 1.41
N SER A 289 -13.74 -16.88 2.03
CA SER A 289 -12.82 -15.84 1.52
C SER A 289 -12.02 -16.29 0.29
N MET A 290 -12.03 -17.58 -0.01
CA MET A 290 -11.51 -18.20 -1.24
C MET A 290 -12.63 -18.99 -1.92
N ALA A 291 -13.61 -18.26 -2.48
CA ALA A 291 -14.72 -18.91 -3.19
C ALA A 291 -14.19 -19.79 -4.33
N SER A 292 -14.68 -21.04 -4.40
CA SER A 292 -14.19 -22.02 -5.37
C SER A 292 -14.41 -21.58 -6.82
N LEU A 293 -13.35 -21.63 -7.62
CA LEU A 293 -13.33 -21.31 -9.06
C LEU A 293 -13.56 -22.53 -9.96
N VAL A 294 -13.96 -23.67 -9.40
CA VAL A 294 -14.40 -24.83 -10.18
C VAL A 294 -15.63 -24.45 -11.00
N VAL A 295 -15.68 -24.83 -12.28
CA VAL A 295 -16.75 -24.40 -13.21
C VAL A 295 -18.15 -24.74 -12.73
N THR A 296 -18.30 -25.87 -12.03
CA THR A 296 -19.56 -26.28 -11.40
C THR A 296 -19.80 -25.62 -10.04
N GLY A 297 -18.87 -24.82 -9.55
CA GLY A 297 -18.95 -24.13 -8.26
C GLY A 297 -20.06 -23.07 -8.24
N SER A 298 -20.66 -22.84 -7.08
CA SER A 298 -21.78 -21.89 -6.93
C SER A 298 -21.37 -20.47 -7.32
N TYR A 299 -20.15 -20.04 -6.98
CA TYR A 299 -19.64 -18.72 -7.33
C TYR A 299 -19.56 -18.51 -8.84
N VAL A 300 -18.95 -19.46 -9.57
CA VAL A 300 -18.80 -19.41 -11.03
C VAL A 300 -20.15 -19.50 -11.74
N GLN A 301 -21.09 -20.33 -11.25
CA GLN A 301 -22.43 -20.41 -11.83
C GLN A 301 -23.22 -19.12 -11.64
N ALA A 302 -23.16 -18.50 -10.47
CA ALA A 302 -23.81 -17.21 -10.22
C ALA A 302 -23.20 -16.08 -11.10
N ALA A 303 -21.88 -16.04 -11.24
CA ALA A 303 -21.18 -15.11 -12.13
C ALA A 303 -21.63 -15.29 -13.61
N LYS A 304 -21.80 -16.54 -14.06
CA LYS A 304 -22.32 -16.82 -15.41
C LYS A 304 -23.71 -16.25 -15.62
N VAL A 305 -24.60 -16.38 -14.63
CA VAL A 305 -25.96 -15.82 -14.68
C VAL A 305 -25.91 -14.28 -14.61
N ALA A 306 -24.92 -13.69 -13.96
CA ALA A 306 -24.64 -12.25 -14.00
C ALA A 306 -24.12 -11.75 -15.37
N GLY A 307 -23.87 -12.66 -16.32
CA GLY A 307 -23.40 -12.32 -17.67
C GLY A 307 -21.89 -12.45 -17.89
N TYR A 308 -21.13 -12.92 -16.89
CA TYR A 308 -19.69 -13.14 -17.04
C TYR A 308 -19.40 -14.44 -17.80
N THR A 309 -18.47 -14.38 -18.75
CA THR A 309 -17.74 -15.60 -19.13
C THR A 309 -16.75 -15.93 -18.02
N PHE A 310 -16.22 -17.15 -18.00
CA PHE A 310 -15.22 -17.53 -17.01
C PHE A 310 -13.98 -16.63 -17.10
N GLU A 311 -13.53 -16.34 -18.32
CA GLU A 311 -12.40 -15.46 -18.59
C GLU A 311 -12.66 -14.02 -18.11
N ALA A 312 -13.84 -13.48 -18.38
CA ALA A 312 -14.20 -12.14 -17.94
C ALA A 312 -14.26 -12.03 -16.40
N MET A 313 -14.81 -13.04 -15.72
CA MET A 313 -14.86 -13.11 -14.28
C MET A 313 -13.45 -13.13 -13.66
N VAL A 314 -12.56 -14.01 -14.15
CA VAL A 314 -11.19 -14.13 -13.63
C VAL A 314 -10.40 -12.85 -13.85
N ASN A 315 -10.51 -12.22 -15.03
CA ASN A 315 -9.84 -10.93 -15.28
C ASN A 315 -10.44 -9.81 -14.40
N ARG A 316 -11.77 -9.79 -14.20
CA ARG A 316 -12.39 -8.81 -13.29
C ARG A 316 -11.92 -8.96 -11.84
N MET A 317 -11.70 -10.19 -11.36
CA MET A 317 -11.10 -10.43 -10.03
C MET A 317 -9.70 -9.83 -9.94
N LEU A 318 -8.89 -9.98 -11.00
CA LEU A 318 -7.57 -9.36 -11.08
C LEU A 318 -7.67 -7.82 -11.08
N ASP A 319 -8.60 -7.25 -11.87
CA ASP A 319 -8.80 -5.80 -11.97
C ASP A 319 -9.21 -5.18 -10.63
N VAL A 320 -10.10 -5.85 -9.88
CA VAL A 320 -10.52 -5.42 -8.53
C VAL A 320 -9.33 -5.33 -7.57
N ALA A 321 -8.43 -6.31 -7.62
CA ALA A 321 -7.20 -6.27 -6.81
C ALA A 321 -6.23 -5.18 -7.32
N VAL A 322 -6.12 -4.98 -8.63
CA VAL A 322 -5.34 -3.88 -9.23
C VAL A 322 -5.88 -2.52 -8.75
N GLU A 323 -7.21 -2.34 -8.75
CA GLU A 323 -7.85 -1.13 -8.22
C GLU A 323 -7.52 -0.92 -6.73
N ARG A 324 -7.50 -1.97 -5.93
CA ARG A 324 -7.19 -1.92 -4.50
C ARG A 324 -5.74 -1.51 -4.22
N TYR A 325 -4.78 -2.07 -4.93
CA TYR A 325 -3.36 -1.81 -4.68
C TYR A 325 -2.83 -0.56 -5.37
N PHE A 326 -3.38 -0.21 -6.53
CA PHE A 326 -2.80 0.83 -7.38
C PHE A 326 -3.70 2.06 -7.53
N GLY A 327 -4.88 2.06 -6.89
CA GLY A 327 -5.86 3.17 -6.89
C GLY A 327 -6.44 3.44 -8.26
N GLY A 328 -7.76 3.47 -8.39
CA GLY A 328 -8.50 3.51 -9.65
C GLY A 328 -8.05 4.58 -10.64
N GLN A 329 -7.04 4.26 -11.45
CA GLN A 329 -6.98 4.76 -12.82
C GLN A 329 -7.74 3.74 -13.64
N GLN A 330 -8.88 4.15 -14.20
CA GLN A 330 -9.62 3.36 -15.16
C GLN A 330 -8.65 2.74 -16.17
N MET A 331 -8.43 1.43 -16.03
CA MET A 331 -8.02 0.66 -17.19
C MET A 331 -9.26 0.63 -18.07
N ASP A 332 -9.21 1.36 -19.17
CA ASP A 332 -10.26 1.32 -20.19
C ASP A 332 -10.67 -0.13 -20.41
N GLN A 333 -11.98 -0.37 -20.33
CA GLN A 333 -12.58 -1.67 -20.57
C GLN A 333 -11.97 -2.26 -21.84
N VAL A 334 -11.27 -3.37 -21.72
CA VAL A 334 -10.82 -4.15 -22.86
C VAL A 334 -12.06 -4.84 -23.44
N VAL A 335 -12.75 -4.15 -24.31
CA VAL A 335 -13.64 -4.79 -25.27
C VAL A 335 -12.72 -5.60 -26.18
N VAL A 336 -12.79 -6.93 -26.07
CA VAL A 336 -12.05 -7.85 -26.94
C VAL A 336 -12.65 -7.71 -28.34
N HIS A 337 -12.13 -6.77 -29.13
CA HIS A 337 -12.18 -6.82 -30.57
C HIS A 337 -10.91 -7.48 -31.07
N GLU A 338 -11.04 -8.64 -31.69
CA GLU A 338 -9.98 -9.23 -32.51
C GLU A 338 -9.47 -8.19 -33.50
N SER A 339 -8.28 -7.68 -33.30
CA SER A 339 -7.37 -7.25 -34.37
C SER A 339 -6.04 -6.75 -33.80
N GLU A 340 -4.97 -7.35 -34.31
CA GLU A 340 -3.60 -6.86 -34.45
C GLU A 340 -2.83 -6.45 -33.19
N SER A 341 -1.89 -7.28 -32.83
CA SER A 341 -0.81 -7.09 -31.85
C SER A 341 0.00 -5.81 -32.09
N LYS A 342 -0.35 -4.72 -31.39
CA LYS A 342 0.60 -3.65 -31.06
C LYS A 342 0.81 -3.68 -29.55
N SER A 343 2.01 -4.02 -29.10
CA SER A 343 2.37 -4.05 -27.68
C SER A 343 1.99 -2.72 -27.02
N LYS A 344 0.96 -2.70 -26.16
CA LYS A 344 0.65 -1.53 -25.33
C LYS A 344 1.79 -1.33 -24.33
N LYS A 345 2.42 -0.15 -24.38
CA LYS A 345 3.46 0.23 -23.42
C LYS A 345 2.83 0.39 -22.04
N ASP A 346 3.51 -0.08 -21.00
CA ASP A 346 3.11 0.14 -19.61
C ASP A 346 2.77 1.60 -19.32
N PRO A 347 1.83 1.89 -18.40
CA PRO A 347 1.51 3.24 -17.98
C PRO A 347 2.76 4.03 -17.58
N LEU A 348 2.81 5.31 -17.91
CA LEU A 348 3.98 6.16 -17.66
C LEU A 348 4.48 6.07 -16.20
N ARG A 349 3.55 6.09 -15.23
CA ARG A 349 3.88 6.01 -13.80
C ARG A 349 4.60 4.71 -13.44
N VAL A 350 4.18 3.59 -14.01
CA VAL A 350 4.82 2.27 -13.79
C VAL A 350 6.23 2.28 -14.35
N ARG A 351 6.42 2.77 -15.59
CA ARG A 351 7.74 2.86 -16.23
C ARG A 351 8.70 3.79 -15.48
N LEU A 352 8.20 4.91 -14.96
CA LEU A 352 9.00 5.85 -14.15
C LEU A 352 9.46 5.19 -12.85
N ARG A 353 8.54 4.55 -12.11
CA ARG A 353 8.88 3.86 -10.86
C ARG A 353 9.83 2.69 -11.07
N SER A 354 9.61 1.90 -12.11
CA SER A 354 10.49 0.80 -12.50
C SER A 354 11.91 1.29 -12.76
N TYR A 355 12.05 2.38 -13.54
CA TYR A 355 13.34 2.99 -13.79
C TYR A 355 14.02 3.47 -12.51
N LEU A 356 13.30 4.21 -11.65
CA LEU A 356 13.87 4.77 -10.42
C LEU A 356 14.35 3.67 -9.47
N ARG A 357 13.55 2.62 -9.28
CA ARG A 357 13.92 1.48 -8.42
C ARG A 357 15.10 0.68 -8.98
N GLY A 358 15.12 0.44 -10.29
CA GLY A 358 16.24 -0.25 -10.94
C GLY A 358 17.53 0.57 -10.99
N ASN A 359 17.48 1.88 -10.67
CA ASN A 359 18.64 2.79 -10.66
C ASN A 359 18.84 3.45 -9.29
N LEU A 360 18.29 2.88 -8.21
CA LEU A 360 18.41 3.46 -6.87
C LEU A 360 19.88 3.60 -6.46
N GLY A 361 20.69 2.56 -6.64
CA GLY A 361 22.12 2.61 -6.35
C GLY A 361 22.84 3.73 -7.09
N THR A 362 22.50 4.00 -8.37
CA THR A 362 23.07 5.14 -9.12
C THR A 362 22.64 6.49 -8.52
N ILE A 363 21.43 6.59 -7.96
CA ILE A 363 20.96 7.81 -7.30
C ILE A 363 21.70 8.00 -5.97
N GLU A 364 21.94 6.93 -5.24
CA GLU A 364 22.73 6.91 -4.00
C GLU A 364 24.20 7.25 -4.28
N ASP A 365 24.80 6.72 -5.35
CA ASP A 365 26.14 7.08 -5.80
C ASP A 365 26.22 8.58 -6.17
N ASP A 366 25.24 9.12 -6.90
CA ASP A 366 25.17 10.54 -7.22
C ASP A 366 25.06 11.39 -5.94
N LEU A 367 24.31 10.94 -4.93
CA LEU A 367 24.21 11.60 -3.63
C LEU A 367 25.54 11.55 -2.87
N SER A 368 26.19 10.38 -2.80
CA SER A 368 27.49 10.21 -2.18
C SER A 368 28.54 11.15 -2.79
N ASN A 369 28.63 11.16 -4.12
CA ASN A 369 29.55 12.07 -4.83
C ASN A 369 29.29 13.55 -4.53
N MET A 370 28.02 13.96 -4.38
CA MET A 370 27.69 15.33 -4.01
C MET A 370 28.03 15.62 -2.55
N VAL A 371 27.89 14.65 -1.65
CA VAL A 371 28.26 14.81 -0.24
C VAL A 371 29.77 15.02 -0.11
N GLU A 372 30.60 14.34 -0.86
CA GLU A 372 32.06 14.52 -0.83
C GLU A 372 32.55 15.91 -1.31
N ILE A 373 31.68 16.70 -1.96
CA ILE A 373 31.97 18.08 -2.33
C ILE A 373 31.53 18.99 -1.18
N ASN A 374 32.48 19.58 -0.45
CA ASN A 374 32.15 20.55 0.59
C ASN A 374 31.58 21.83 -0.03
N SER A 375 30.27 22.02 0.11
CA SER A 375 29.53 23.20 -0.36
C SER A 375 29.05 24.07 0.81
N PHE A 376 29.87 24.22 1.86
CA PHE A 376 29.61 25.21 2.90
C PHE A 376 29.45 26.59 2.23
N VAL A 377 28.48 27.37 2.70
CA VAL A 377 28.08 28.62 2.02
C VAL A 377 29.24 29.62 1.85
N GLU A 378 30.20 29.64 2.75
CA GLU A 378 31.42 30.47 2.63
C GLU A 378 32.52 29.83 1.77
N ASN A 379 32.39 28.56 1.43
CA ASN A 379 33.27 27.88 0.49
C ASN A 379 32.78 28.04 -0.95
N ILE A 380 32.96 29.25 -1.50
CA ILE A 380 32.47 29.62 -2.85
C ILE A 380 32.96 28.63 -3.92
N GLU A 381 34.22 28.19 -3.85
CA GLU A 381 34.78 27.26 -4.81
C GLU A 381 34.13 25.86 -4.69
N GLY A 382 33.83 25.41 -3.49
CA GLY A 382 33.09 24.18 -3.25
C GLY A 382 31.66 24.23 -3.80
N VAL A 383 30.94 25.32 -3.55
CA VAL A 383 29.60 25.56 -4.12
C VAL A 383 29.64 25.55 -5.65
N ASN A 384 30.60 26.26 -6.25
CA ASN A 384 30.79 26.29 -7.69
C ASN A 384 31.18 24.92 -8.27
N SER A 385 31.99 24.14 -7.54
CA SER A 385 32.37 22.78 -7.94
C SER A 385 31.16 21.84 -7.95
N LEU A 386 30.32 21.90 -6.93
CA LEU A 386 29.05 21.16 -6.90
C LEU A 386 28.14 21.56 -8.06
N GLY A 387 28.02 22.86 -8.34
CA GLY A 387 27.23 23.36 -9.47
C GLY A 387 27.77 22.88 -10.82
N ARG A 388 29.08 22.84 -11.02
CA ARG A 388 29.71 22.27 -12.23
C ARG A 388 29.39 20.79 -12.38
N TRP A 389 29.51 20.02 -11.27
CA TRP A 389 29.22 18.60 -11.27
C TRP A 389 27.75 18.30 -11.67
N ILE A 390 26.78 19.00 -11.05
CA ILE A 390 25.35 18.87 -11.35
C ILE A 390 25.08 19.26 -12.82
N SER A 391 25.65 20.39 -13.26
CA SER A 391 25.48 20.88 -14.64
C SER A 391 25.98 19.88 -15.68
N ASN A 392 27.09 19.20 -15.43
CA ASN A 392 27.61 18.17 -16.34
C ASN A 392 26.66 16.97 -16.42
N LYS A 393 26.09 16.52 -15.28
CA LYS A 393 25.09 15.45 -15.25
C LYS A 393 23.82 15.82 -16.03
N LEU A 394 23.32 17.04 -15.84
CA LEU A 394 22.12 17.54 -16.54
C LEU A 394 22.40 17.81 -18.03
N GLY A 395 23.58 18.35 -18.35
CA GLY A 395 24.02 18.56 -19.76
C GLY A 395 24.05 17.25 -20.55
N ALA A 396 24.53 16.15 -19.95
CA ALA A 396 24.51 14.82 -20.56
C ALA A 396 23.10 14.28 -20.88
N ILE A 397 22.08 14.84 -20.26
CA ILE A 397 20.68 14.52 -20.54
C ILE A 397 19.95 15.57 -21.38
N GLY A 398 20.65 16.59 -21.85
CA GLY A 398 20.16 17.55 -22.84
C GLY A 398 19.66 18.87 -22.28
N PHE A 399 20.11 19.28 -21.10
CA PHE A 399 19.87 20.62 -20.56
C PHE A 399 20.96 21.60 -21.00
N ASN A 400 20.56 22.78 -21.44
CA ASN A 400 21.43 23.92 -21.71
C ASN A 400 21.61 24.75 -20.43
N ARG A 401 22.85 25.19 -20.18
CA ARG A 401 23.21 25.92 -18.96
C ARG A 401 23.35 27.41 -19.23
N HIS A 402 22.69 28.22 -18.39
CA HIS A 402 22.97 29.66 -18.25
C HIS A 402 23.53 29.92 -16.84
N VAL A 403 24.55 30.81 -16.74
CA VAL A 403 25.27 31.09 -15.49
C VAL A 403 25.11 32.57 -15.17
N TYR A 404 24.56 32.85 -13.98
CA TYR A 404 24.59 34.19 -13.39
C TYR A 404 25.76 34.22 -12.39
N SER A 405 26.88 34.84 -12.80
CA SER A 405 28.07 34.92 -11.94
C SER A 405 27.85 35.82 -10.74
N ARG A 406 28.23 35.34 -9.57
CA ARG A 406 28.16 36.05 -8.30
C ARG A 406 29.46 35.78 -7.52
N ALA A 407 30.08 36.86 -7.04
CA ALA A 407 31.34 36.77 -6.30
C ALA A 407 31.15 36.44 -4.84
N GLU A 408 29.99 36.76 -4.27
CA GLU A 408 29.75 36.71 -2.82
C GLU A 408 29.39 35.32 -2.29
N PHE A 409 28.54 34.57 -3.05
CA PHE A 409 28.04 33.26 -2.59
C PHE A 409 28.28 32.14 -3.61
N GLY A 410 28.84 32.44 -4.77
CA GLY A 410 28.99 31.51 -5.88
C GLY A 410 27.95 31.71 -6.98
N ASN A 411 28.10 30.96 -8.07
CA ASN A 411 27.28 31.15 -9.28
C ASN A 411 25.87 30.56 -9.12
N ILE A 412 24.86 31.31 -9.61
CA ILE A 412 23.51 30.80 -9.78
C ILE A 412 23.43 30.15 -11.16
N LEU A 413 22.86 28.94 -11.24
CA LEU A 413 22.80 28.18 -12.48
C LEU A 413 21.35 27.96 -12.88
N TYR A 414 21.01 28.38 -14.10
CA TYR A 414 19.73 28.08 -14.71
C TYR A 414 19.92 27.13 -15.89
N LEU A 415 19.24 25.98 -15.84
CA LEU A 415 19.36 24.93 -16.85
C LEU A 415 17.99 24.63 -17.45
N THR A 416 17.89 24.57 -18.80
CA THR A 416 16.64 24.32 -19.50
C THR A 416 16.80 23.22 -20.56
N ASN A 417 15.74 22.44 -20.79
CA ASN A 417 15.65 21.49 -21.89
C ASN A 417 14.93 22.05 -23.13
N HIS A 418 14.68 23.35 -23.16
CA HIS A 418 13.97 24.08 -24.23
C HIS A 418 14.56 25.47 -24.44
N MET A 419 14.12 26.15 -25.50
CA MET A 419 14.57 27.51 -25.86
C MET A 419 13.47 28.58 -25.66
N ASP A 420 12.31 28.19 -25.16
CA ASP A 420 11.21 29.11 -24.92
C ASP A 420 11.46 29.94 -23.64
N GLU A 421 10.86 31.12 -23.56
CA GLU A 421 10.95 32.00 -22.37
C GLU A 421 10.20 31.44 -21.15
N ARG A 422 9.15 30.64 -21.38
CA ARG A 422 8.26 30.12 -20.32
C ARG A 422 8.48 28.63 -20.06
N ASN A 423 8.52 28.28 -18.77
CA ASN A 423 8.56 26.91 -18.31
C ASN A 423 7.16 26.35 -18.05
N ASP A 424 6.95 25.07 -18.32
CA ASP A 424 5.82 24.34 -17.73
C ASP A 424 6.08 24.10 -16.24
N VAL A 425 7.33 23.78 -15.88
CA VAL A 425 7.76 23.59 -14.49
C VAL A 425 9.15 24.20 -14.28
N LEU A 426 9.30 24.95 -13.21
CA LEU A 426 10.58 25.40 -12.66
C LEU A 426 10.88 24.60 -11.39
N ILE A 427 12.04 24.00 -11.31
CA ILE A 427 12.49 23.26 -10.13
C ILE A 427 13.66 24.04 -9.52
N ILE A 428 13.54 24.39 -8.23
CA ILE A 428 14.54 25.16 -7.51
C ILE A 428 15.24 24.25 -6.51
N GLY A 429 16.57 24.16 -6.59
CA GLY A 429 17.40 23.37 -5.71
C GLY A 429 18.55 24.19 -5.10
N ASN A 430 18.93 23.86 -3.86
CA ASN A 430 19.97 24.55 -3.12
C ASN A 430 21.29 23.81 -3.22
N MET A 431 22.36 24.52 -3.56
CA MET A 431 23.72 23.97 -3.65
C MET A 431 24.51 24.16 -2.36
N ASP A 432 24.25 25.23 -1.63
CA ASP A 432 24.93 25.54 -0.38
C ASP A 432 24.40 24.76 0.82
N ASN A 433 25.19 24.71 1.87
CA ASN A 433 24.76 24.22 3.17
C ASN A 433 25.39 25.10 4.30
N PRO A 434 24.74 25.21 5.46
CA PRO A 434 25.23 26.05 6.56
C PRO A 434 26.26 25.37 7.48
N VAL A 435 26.67 24.12 7.17
CA VAL A 435 27.54 23.32 8.06
C VAL A 435 28.99 23.59 7.69
N ASP A 436 29.75 24.07 8.66
CA ASP A 436 31.18 24.34 8.53
C ASP A 436 31.99 23.05 8.33
N PHE A 437 33.25 23.23 7.89
CA PHE A 437 34.18 22.14 7.65
C PHE A 437 34.47 21.30 8.89
N GLU A 438 34.52 21.91 10.06
CA GLU A 438 34.78 21.20 11.33
C GLU A 438 33.65 20.24 11.73
N ASP A 439 32.40 20.55 11.34
CA ASP A 439 31.20 19.76 11.62
C ASP A 439 30.76 18.91 10.43
N TYR A 440 31.63 18.82 9.41
CA TYR A 440 31.30 18.11 8.18
C TYR A 440 31.18 16.62 8.43
N ASN A 441 30.04 16.03 8.00
CA ASN A 441 29.76 14.61 8.08
C ASN A 441 29.84 13.97 6.69
N SER A 442 30.75 13.00 6.51
CA SER A 442 30.87 12.24 5.25
C SER A 442 29.68 11.31 5.03
N PHE A 443 29.51 10.91 3.76
CA PHE A 443 28.44 9.97 3.40
C PHE A 443 28.65 8.61 4.05
N HIS A 444 27.64 8.12 4.76
CA HIS A 444 27.63 6.76 5.30
C HIS A 444 26.20 6.25 5.47
N GLU A 445 26.06 4.94 5.51
CA GLU A 445 24.80 4.26 5.78
C GLU A 445 24.84 3.57 7.15
N GLU A 446 23.81 3.79 7.96
CA GLU A 446 23.64 3.09 9.23
C GLU A 446 22.15 2.70 9.40
N LYS A 447 21.89 1.42 9.68
CA LYS A 447 20.54 0.86 9.94
C LYS A 447 19.50 1.21 8.86
N GLY A 448 19.91 1.18 7.58
CA GLY A 448 19.03 1.48 6.44
C GLY A 448 18.70 2.97 6.31
N ARG A 449 19.49 3.86 6.91
CA ARG A 449 19.39 5.31 6.75
C ARG A 449 20.71 5.87 6.24
N ILE A 450 20.60 6.85 5.37
CA ILE A 450 21.74 7.56 4.80
C ILE A 450 22.01 8.83 5.60
N TYR A 451 23.26 9.02 5.97
CA TYR A 451 23.76 10.19 6.68
C TYR A 451 24.83 10.90 5.85
N GLY A 452 24.98 12.21 6.07
CA GLY A 452 25.99 13.04 5.44
C GLY A 452 25.54 14.50 5.35
N THR A 453 26.52 15.41 5.23
CA THR A 453 26.24 16.85 5.16
C THR A 453 25.43 17.21 3.91
N GLY A 454 24.23 17.76 4.10
CA GLY A 454 23.30 18.17 3.05
C GLY A 454 22.35 17.07 2.54
N VAL A 455 22.44 15.82 3.06
CA VAL A 455 21.58 14.70 2.66
C VAL A 455 20.09 15.00 2.91
N ALA A 456 19.74 15.53 4.06
CA ALA A 456 18.35 15.81 4.43
C ALA A 456 17.78 17.10 3.80
N ARG A 457 18.61 17.87 3.08
CA ARG A 457 18.23 19.16 2.46
C ARG A 457 18.68 19.20 0.99
N GLY A 458 19.45 20.21 0.59
CA GLY A 458 19.78 20.51 -0.79
C GLY A 458 20.28 19.32 -1.63
N LYS A 459 21.34 18.62 -1.18
CA LYS A 459 21.95 17.51 -1.95
C LYS A 459 20.99 16.33 -2.14
N GLY A 460 20.22 15.97 -1.12
CA GLY A 460 19.21 14.92 -1.24
C GLY A 460 18.11 15.30 -2.24
N GLY A 461 17.62 16.54 -2.19
CA GLY A 461 16.64 17.05 -3.16
C GLY A 461 17.20 17.02 -4.59
N ILE A 462 18.47 17.38 -4.78
CA ILE A 462 19.13 17.33 -6.10
C ILE A 462 19.32 15.87 -6.60
N ALA A 463 19.62 14.92 -5.72
CA ALA A 463 19.68 13.50 -6.09
C ALA A 463 18.32 12.99 -6.59
N VAL A 464 17.23 13.36 -5.90
CA VAL A 464 15.87 13.05 -6.34
C VAL A 464 15.56 13.70 -7.69
N LEU A 465 15.95 14.96 -7.91
CA LEU A 465 15.81 15.66 -9.19
C LEU A 465 16.53 14.92 -10.31
N LEU A 466 17.80 14.57 -10.13
CA LEU A 466 18.60 13.85 -11.12
C LEU A 466 17.96 12.51 -11.49
N GLY A 467 17.49 11.76 -10.50
CA GLY A 467 16.77 10.51 -10.70
C GLY A 467 15.48 10.72 -11.51
N ALA A 468 14.67 11.70 -11.12
CA ALA A 468 13.41 12.02 -11.80
C ALA A 468 13.61 12.43 -13.26
N VAL A 469 14.56 13.32 -13.54
CA VAL A 469 14.85 13.79 -14.91
C VAL A 469 15.40 12.66 -15.78
N LYS A 470 16.27 11.79 -15.24
CA LYS A 470 16.76 10.58 -15.93
C LYS A 470 15.60 9.63 -16.26
N ALA A 471 14.67 9.40 -15.33
CA ALA A 471 13.49 8.57 -15.55
C ALA A 471 12.56 9.14 -16.62
N LEU A 472 12.32 10.46 -16.60
CA LEU A 472 11.53 11.16 -17.63
C LEU A 472 12.19 11.08 -19.02
N ARG A 473 13.52 11.16 -19.09
CA ARG A 473 14.26 10.98 -20.34
C ARG A 473 14.12 9.54 -20.85
N TYR A 474 14.33 8.54 -19.99
CA TYR A 474 14.21 7.12 -20.33
C TYR A 474 12.82 6.80 -20.91
N THR A 475 11.78 7.35 -20.32
CA THR A 475 10.40 7.16 -20.78
C THR A 475 10.03 8.03 -21.99
N ARG A 476 10.96 8.85 -22.50
CA ARG A 476 10.78 9.83 -23.59
C ARG A 476 9.71 10.91 -23.27
N THR A 477 9.40 11.12 -21.99
CA THR A 477 8.41 12.10 -21.53
C THR A 477 9.03 13.49 -21.35
N LEU A 478 10.32 13.57 -21.01
CA LEU A 478 11.02 14.84 -20.79
C LEU A 478 10.88 15.81 -21.97
N ARG A 479 10.85 15.32 -23.19
CA ARG A 479 10.68 16.14 -24.42
C ARG A 479 9.32 16.84 -24.54
N LYS A 480 8.34 16.43 -23.73
CA LYS A 480 6.98 16.97 -23.73
C LYS A 480 6.75 18.03 -22.66
N VAL A 481 7.76 18.30 -21.83
CA VAL A 481 7.69 19.21 -20.69
C VAL A 481 8.80 20.24 -20.84
N LYS A 482 8.46 21.52 -20.83
CA LYS A 482 9.40 22.65 -20.77
C LYS A 482 9.86 22.80 -19.33
N CYS A 483 11.00 22.20 -19.02
CA CYS A 483 11.54 22.12 -17.66
C CYS A 483 12.70 23.10 -17.49
N GLY A 484 12.56 24.01 -16.53
CA GLY A 484 13.63 24.84 -16.00
C GLY A 484 14.11 24.30 -14.66
N ILE A 485 15.41 24.30 -14.43
CA ILE A 485 16.05 23.95 -13.16
C ILE A 485 16.91 25.13 -12.74
N LEU A 486 16.61 25.70 -11.56
CA LEU A 486 17.36 26.80 -10.98
C LEU A 486 18.10 26.28 -9.73
N LEU A 487 19.43 26.35 -9.77
CA LEU A 487 20.29 25.97 -8.66
C LEU A 487 20.84 27.24 -8.01
N ILE A 488 20.54 27.45 -6.73
CA ILE A 488 20.93 28.65 -5.97
C ILE A 488 22.00 28.33 -4.95
N PRO A 489 22.95 29.29 -4.71
CA PRO A 489 24.10 29.10 -3.84
C PRO A 489 23.95 29.74 -2.45
N ASP A 490 22.83 30.39 -2.12
CA ASP A 490 22.71 31.33 -1.00
C ASP A 490 21.43 31.16 -0.18
N GLU A 491 20.83 29.94 -0.17
CA GLU A 491 19.65 29.65 0.66
C GLU A 491 19.96 29.85 2.15
N SER A 492 21.13 29.44 2.60
CA SER A 492 21.56 29.59 4.00
C SER A 492 21.66 31.06 4.46
N TYR A 493 21.82 32.00 3.54
CA TYR A 493 21.82 33.45 3.79
C TYR A 493 20.49 34.14 3.39
N GLY A 494 19.43 33.37 3.15
CA GLY A 494 18.09 33.88 2.83
C GLY A 494 17.96 34.45 1.42
N GLU A 495 18.61 33.81 0.46
CA GLU A 495 18.48 34.09 -0.98
C GLU A 495 18.85 35.55 -1.37
N ARG A 496 19.84 36.14 -0.71
CA ARG A 496 20.19 37.57 -0.89
C ARG A 496 20.52 37.92 -2.33
N SER A 497 21.21 37.05 -3.04
CA SER A 497 21.66 37.27 -4.41
C SER A 497 20.80 36.55 -5.45
N SER A 498 20.16 35.44 -5.08
CA SER A 498 19.33 34.65 -5.99
C SER A 498 17.87 35.11 -6.10
N LYS A 499 17.32 35.76 -5.08
CA LYS A 499 15.92 36.17 -5.00
C LYS A 499 15.38 36.89 -6.25
N PRO A 500 16.06 37.87 -6.84
CA PRO A 500 15.54 38.54 -8.05
C PRO A 500 15.35 37.56 -9.22
N ILE A 501 16.25 36.58 -9.38
CA ILE A 501 16.18 35.57 -10.44
C ILE A 501 15.10 34.54 -10.14
N VAL A 502 14.95 34.15 -8.87
CA VAL A 502 13.85 33.29 -8.40
C VAL A 502 12.51 33.92 -8.72
N ASP A 503 12.33 35.20 -8.37
CA ASP A 503 11.09 35.96 -8.58
C ASP A 503 10.77 36.13 -10.08
N GLU A 504 11.77 36.35 -10.91
CA GLU A 504 11.63 36.49 -12.38
C GLU A 504 11.21 35.17 -13.01
N LEU A 505 11.97 34.10 -12.80
CA LEU A 505 11.73 32.82 -13.43
C LEU A 505 10.45 32.16 -12.91
N SER A 506 10.08 32.39 -11.64
CA SER A 506 8.82 31.89 -11.06
C SER A 506 7.61 32.50 -11.79
N LYS A 507 7.63 33.79 -12.14
CA LYS A 507 6.56 34.43 -12.91
C LYS A 507 6.45 33.90 -14.35
N LEU A 508 7.53 33.41 -14.90
CA LEU A 508 7.60 32.80 -16.22
C LEU A 508 7.28 31.29 -16.23
N SER A 509 6.92 30.74 -15.10
CA SER A 509 6.70 29.31 -14.93
C SER A 509 5.26 28.99 -14.49
N LYS A 510 4.67 27.92 -15.07
CA LYS A 510 3.32 27.48 -14.73
C LYS A 510 3.26 26.82 -13.35
N TYR A 511 4.26 26.02 -13.03
CA TYR A 511 4.44 25.36 -11.73
C TYR A 511 5.85 25.62 -11.23
N VAL A 512 5.99 25.82 -9.92
CA VAL A 512 7.29 25.97 -9.25
C VAL A 512 7.39 24.91 -8.15
N LEU A 513 8.49 24.16 -8.13
CA LEU A 513 8.77 23.11 -7.16
C LEU A 513 10.08 23.42 -6.44
N GLY A 514 10.06 23.63 -5.13
CA GLY A 514 11.24 23.74 -4.29
C GLY A 514 11.71 22.37 -3.79
N LEU A 515 13.00 22.07 -3.90
CA LEU A 515 13.62 20.84 -3.42
C LEU A 515 14.17 21.06 -2.00
N SER A 516 13.32 21.32 -1.05
CA SER A 516 13.67 21.36 0.38
C SER A 516 13.15 20.11 1.09
N GLY A 517 13.60 19.89 2.34
CA GLY A 517 13.19 18.70 3.11
C GLY A 517 11.68 18.57 3.21
N ALA A 518 11.18 17.36 2.98
CA ALA A 518 9.77 17.02 3.18
C ALA A 518 9.52 16.55 4.62
N GLY A 519 8.26 16.56 5.05
CA GLY A 519 7.84 15.93 6.31
C GLY A 519 8.07 14.41 6.30
N LEU A 520 8.11 13.80 7.49
CA LEU A 520 8.38 12.34 7.66
C LEU A 520 7.38 11.45 6.95
N SER A 521 6.18 11.95 6.67
CA SER A 521 5.11 11.22 5.95
C SER A 521 5.12 11.43 4.43
N GLY A 522 6.10 12.18 3.90
CA GLY A 522 6.19 12.48 2.46
C GLY A 522 5.20 13.56 2.01
N GLU A 523 4.79 14.43 2.91
CA GLU A 523 3.88 15.55 2.62
C GLU A 523 4.54 16.59 1.72
N VAL A 524 3.76 17.19 0.84
CA VAL A 524 4.16 18.33 0.02
C VAL A 524 3.72 19.61 0.70
N MET A 525 4.67 20.47 1.04
CA MET A 525 4.38 21.79 1.60
C MET A 525 3.88 22.72 0.48
N THR A 526 2.63 23.15 0.56
CA THR A 526 1.99 24.05 -0.44
C THR A 526 1.94 25.50 0.00
N SER A 527 2.17 25.78 1.28
CA SER A 527 2.26 27.11 1.86
C SER A 527 3.12 27.09 3.12
N CYS A 528 3.81 28.16 3.39
CA CYS A 528 4.54 28.37 4.64
C CYS A 528 4.45 29.83 5.06
N SER A 529 4.70 30.10 6.34
CA SER A 529 4.86 31.45 6.85
C SER A 529 6.10 32.13 6.25
N GLY A 530 6.00 33.39 5.91
CA GLY A 530 7.15 34.17 5.48
C GLY A 530 8.16 34.36 6.61
N THR A 531 9.45 34.35 6.29
CA THR A 531 10.52 34.67 7.24
C THR A 531 11.20 35.95 6.81
N LEU A 532 11.33 36.90 7.76
CA LEU A 532 12.10 38.11 7.56
C LEU A 532 13.26 38.12 8.54
N ARG A 533 14.45 38.44 8.07
CA ARG A 533 15.65 38.57 8.90
C ARG A 533 16.04 40.05 8.96
N TYR A 534 16.25 40.53 10.17
CA TYR A 534 16.74 41.86 10.43
C TYR A 534 18.07 41.81 11.18
N GLU A 535 19.02 42.62 10.76
CA GLU A 535 20.25 42.89 11.48
C GLU A 535 20.12 44.28 12.12
N ILE A 536 20.31 44.34 13.41
CA ILE A 536 20.20 45.60 14.19
C ILE A 536 21.59 45.91 14.73
N GLU A 537 22.20 46.95 14.18
CA GLU A 537 23.48 47.47 14.64
C GLU A 537 23.29 48.61 15.67
N ILE A 538 23.93 48.47 16.83
CA ILE A 538 23.85 49.43 17.89
C ILE A 538 25.23 50.02 18.10
N ASN A 539 25.43 51.28 17.65
CA ASN A 539 26.71 51.98 17.74
C ASN A 539 26.68 53.08 18.78
N ARG A 540 27.70 53.19 19.60
CA ARG A 540 27.90 54.31 20.51
C ARG A 540 28.44 55.50 19.71
N ARG A 541 27.72 56.63 19.67
CA ARG A 541 28.30 57.91 19.20
C ARG A 541 29.19 58.50 20.26
N GLN A 542 30.48 58.69 19.97
CA GLN A 542 31.33 59.54 20.76
C GLN A 542 30.99 61.01 20.50
N ASN A 543 30.38 61.65 21.48
CA ASN A 543 30.26 63.13 21.44
C ASN A 543 31.60 63.73 21.76
N LYS A 544 32.18 64.48 20.84
CA LYS A 544 33.44 65.24 20.98
C LYS A 544 33.38 66.44 21.91
N GLN A 545 32.31 66.61 22.70
CA GLN A 545 32.23 67.71 23.68
C GLN A 545 31.98 67.13 25.07
N GLY A 546 32.90 67.50 25.95
CA GLY A 546 33.05 66.95 27.29
C GLY A 546 31.80 67.05 28.14
N LEU A 547 31.71 66.04 29.00
CA LEU A 547 31.00 65.96 30.26
C LEU A 547 29.93 66.98 30.58
N LYS A 548 28.65 66.54 30.57
CA LYS A 548 27.75 66.77 31.71
C LYS A 548 26.51 65.88 31.65
N SER A 549 26.23 65.31 32.84
CA SER A 549 25.02 64.67 33.37
C SER A 549 24.64 63.28 32.83
N SER A 550 25.03 62.31 33.60
CA SER A 550 24.25 61.30 34.31
C SER A 550 22.83 61.04 33.80
N THR A 551 22.55 59.82 33.52
CA THR A 551 21.34 59.01 33.51
C THR A 551 20.86 58.48 32.17
N GLU A 552 21.58 58.59 31.09
CA GLU A 552 21.29 57.81 29.90
C GLU A 552 22.26 56.67 29.76
N ILE A 553 21.72 55.49 29.52
CA ILE A 553 22.41 54.22 29.38
C ILE A 553 23.58 54.37 28.40
N SER A 554 24.78 54.53 28.91
CA SER A 554 26.00 54.69 28.08
C SER A 554 26.57 53.35 27.57
N ASP A 555 25.98 52.24 27.98
CA ASP A 555 26.44 50.91 27.67
C ASP A 555 25.61 50.31 26.51
N PRO A 556 26.20 50.12 25.34
CA PRO A 556 25.52 49.51 24.18
C PRO A 556 24.96 48.12 24.46
N ILE A 557 25.64 47.33 25.29
CA ILE A 557 25.22 45.96 25.65
C ILE A 557 23.98 46.01 26.53
N LEU A 558 23.91 46.91 27.49
CA LEU A 558 22.74 47.06 28.34
C LEU A 558 21.52 47.56 27.50
N TYR A 559 21.75 48.49 26.58
CA TYR A 559 20.72 48.96 25.67
C TYR A 559 20.24 47.84 24.75
N ALA A 560 21.14 47.02 24.16
CA ALA A 560 20.80 45.87 23.36
C ALA A 560 19.93 44.88 24.13
N SER A 561 20.31 44.59 25.38
CA SER A 561 19.55 43.71 26.29
C SER A 561 18.11 44.18 26.52
N GLN A 562 17.93 45.47 26.73
CA GLN A 562 16.58 46.07 26.88
C GLN A 562 15.77 45.98 25.61
N LYS A 563 16.40 46.18 24.44
CA LYS A 563 15.72 46.06 23.11
C LYS A 563 15.36 44.63 22.78
N ILE A 564 16.21 43.64 23.13
CA ILE A 564 15.91 42.21 23.02
C ILE A 564 14.62 41.86 23.78
N ASN A 565 14.49 42.34 25.03
CA ASN A 565 13.28 42.10 25.82
C ASN A 565 12.03 42.80 25.23
N SER A 566 12.23 43.92 24.58
CA SER A 566 11.12 44.62 23.91
C SER A 566 10.68 43.90 22.63
N LEU A 567 11.63 43.35 21.85
CA LEU A 567 11.34 42.57 20.65
C LEU A 567 10.59 41.26 20.96
N ARG A 568 10.93 40.60 22.07
CA ARG A 568 10.19 39.42 22.52
C ARG A 568 8.71 39.65 22.81
N LYS A 569 8.33 40.90 23.18
CA LYS A 569 6.93 41.29 23.40
C LYS A 569 6.12 41.43 22.10
N LEU A 570 6.77 41.44 20.94
CA LEU A 570 6.14 41.45 19.63
C LEU A 570 5.82 40.04 19.12
N ASN A 571 5.99 39.03 19.95
CA ASN A 571 5.62 37.66 19.63
C ASN A 571 4.10 37.48 19.79
N TYR A 572 3.38 37.28 18.70
CA TYR A 572 1.93 37.06 18.69
C TYR A 572 1.63 35.65 18.20
N GLU A 573 1.53 34.71 19.12
CA GLU A 573 1.26 33.29 18.82
C GLU A 573 -0.11 33.11 18.14
N SER A 574 -1.10 33.92 18.51
CA SER A 574 -2.45 33.90 17.87
C SER A 574 -2.43 34.21 16.38
N ASP A 575 -1.49 35.02 15.93
CA ASP A 575 -1.36 35.47 14.55
C ASP A 575 -0.25 34.73 13.80
N GLY A 576 0.37 33.72 14.44
CA GLY A 576 1.47 32.93 13.87
C GLY A 576 2.77 33.74 13.68
N ILE A 577 2.95 34.83 14.41
CA ILE A 577 4.14 35.68 14.35
C ILE A 577 5.10 35.28 15.47
N PHE A 578 6.26 34.77 15.07
CA PHE A 578 7.32 34.36 15.99
C PHE A 578 8.58 35.20 15.74
N ILE A 579 9.19 35.72 16.80
CA ILE A 579 10.45 36.45 16.73
C ILE A 579 11.49 35.64 17.47
N THR A 580 12.51 35.21 16.74
CA THR A 580 13.66 34.48 17.27
C THR A 580 14.92 35.33 17.13
N ILE A 581 15.68 35.47 18.22
CA ILE A 581 16.97 36.14 18.20
C ILE A 581 18.03 35.08 18.02
N THR A 582 18.71 35.11 16.87
CA THR A 582 19.63 34.04 16.43
C THR A 582 21.10 34.30 16.75
N GLY A 583 21.46 35.54 17.16
CA GLY A 583 22.84 35.86 17.50
C GLY A 583 22.95 37.25 18.12
N LEU A 584 23.96 37.44 18.96
CA LEU A 584 24.44 38.73 19.50
C LEU A 584 25.98 38.71 19.35
N GLN A 585 26.47 39.64 18.52
CA GLN A 585 27.91 39.83 18.38
C GLN A 585 28.29 41.19 18.91
N THR A 586 29.33 41.24 19.73
CA THR A 586 29.95 42.49 20.19
C THR A 586 31.32 42.63 19.52
N LYS A 587 31.53 43.72 18.76
CA LYS A 587 32.87 44.06 18.28
C LYS A 587 33.57 44.79 19.45
N GLY A 588 34.61 44.18 20.02
CA GLY A 588 35.45 44.82 21.00
C GLY A 588 36.10 46.09 20.44
N MET A 589 36.27 47.11 21.22
CA MET A 589 37.22 48.17 20.89
C MET A 589 38.60 47.51 20.86
N GLU A 590 39.26 47.46 19.73
CA GLU A 590 40.71 47.37 19.69
C GLU A 590 41.25 48.60 20.40
N ASP A 591 42.06 48.37 21.43
CA ASP A 591 42.73 49.43 22.13
C ASP A 591 43.54 50.29 21.14
N GLN A 592 43.24 51.61 21.14
CA GLN A 592 44.15 52.60 20.65
C GLN A 592 45.01 53.11 21.78
#